data_4fe4cf32b795f35cd2b66b55495f8fa4
#
_entry.id   4fe4cf32b795f35cd2b66b55495f8fa4
#
_cell.length_a   1.000
_cell.length_b   1.000
_cell.length_c   1.000
_cell.angle_alpha   90.00
_cell.angle_beta   90.00
_cell.angle_gamma   90.00
#
_symmetry.space_group_name_H-M   'P 1'
#
loop_
_entity.id
_entity.type
_entity.pdbx_description
1 polymer ?
#
loop_
_entity_poly.entity_id
_entity_poly.type
_entity_poly.pdbx_seq_one_letter_code
_entity_poly.pdbx_strand_id
1 'polypeptide(L)'
;QGIAATLNRHGLFTTPEIAHRFSAIVQALSAQASHQRLLRQWLQCLTEREWLIREGESWRCRIPLSEIPEPQEACPQSQWSQALAQYLETCIARHDALFSGRCSPLELLFNEQHRVTDALYRDNPASACLNRYTAQIAALCSAERILEVGAGTAATTAPVLKATRNTRQSYHFTDVSAQFLNDARARFHDESQVSYALFDINQPLDFTAHPEAGYDLIVAVNVLHDASHVVQT
;
A
#
# COMPACT_ATOMS: atom_id res chain seq x y z
N GLN A 1 -3.51 9.31 17.14
CA GLN A 1 -2.56 10.23 17.78
C GLN A 1 -1.85 11.09 16.72
N GLY A 2 -1.15 10.55 15.73
CA GLY A 2 -0.49 11.34 14.68
C GLY A 2 -1.42 12.31 13.94
N ILE A 3 -2.68 11.90 13.68
CA ILE A 3 -3.73 12.77 13.12
C ILE A 3 -4.00 13.95 14.07
N ALA A 4 -4.19 13.69 15.36
CA ALA A 4 -4.46 14.71 16.37
C ALA A 4 -3.30 15.71 16.46
N ALA A 5 -2.06 15.23 16.50
CA ALA A 5 -0.86 16.06 16.51
C ALA A 5 -0.77 16.95 15.25
N THR A 6 -1.12 16.43 14.08
CA THR A 6 -1.14 17.22 12.84
C THR A 6 -2.18 18.34 12.89
N LEU A 7 -3.41 18.05 13.31
CA LEU A 7 -4.47 19.04 13.44
C LEU A 7 -4.09 20.13 14.47
N ASN A 8 -3.53 19.73 15.60
CA ASN A 8 -3.11 20.64 16.66
C ASN A 8 -1.98 21.59 16.18
N ARG A 9 -0.99 21.10 15.41
CA ARG A 9 0.08 21.94 14.83
C ARG A 9 -0.46 23.07 13.93
N HIS A 10 -1.63 22.85 13.33
CA HIS A 10 -2.32 23.88 12.52
C HIS A 10 -3.30 24.73 13.33
N GLY A 11 -3.22 24.71 14.64
CA GLY A 11 -4.09 25.50 15.52
C GLY A 11 -5.54 25.04 15.55
N LEU A 12 -5.82 23.81 15.10
CA LEU A 12 -7.17 23.24 15.11
C LEU A 12 -7.39 22.44 16.40
N PHE A 13 -8.60 22.59 16.97
CA PHE A 13 -9.03 21.83 18.14
C PHE A 13 -8.14 22.02 19.38
N THR A 14 -7.70 23.26 19.59
CA THR A 14 -6.87 23.66 20.73
C THR A 14 -7.70 23.93 21.98
N THR A 15 -8.99 24.22 21.83
CA THR A 15 -9.93 24.43 22.94
C THR A 15 -11.32 23.87 22.60
N PRO A 16 -12.08 23.35 23.59
CA PRO A 16 -13.42 22.79 23.37
C PRO A 16 -14.49 23.80 22.89
N GLU A 17 -14.27 25.08 23.14
CA GLU A 17 -15.23 26.15 22.84
C GLU A 17 -15.27 26.49 21.34
N ILE A 18 -14.22 26.15 20.60
CA ILE A 18 -14.09 26.53 19.21
C ILE A 18 -14.51 25.35 18.31
N ALA A 19 -15.57 25.58 17.53
CA ALA A 19 -15.99 24.67 16.48
C ALA A 19 -15.36 25.06 15.13
N HIS A 20 -14.83 24.09 14.42
CA HIS A 20 -14.22 24.27 13.10
C HIS A 20 -15.11 23.66 12.01
N ARG A 21 -15.50 24.44 10.99
CA ARG A 21 -16.17 23.93 9.81
C ARG A 21 -15.19 23.13 8.94
N PHE A 22 -15.69 22.13 8.22
CA PHE A 22 -14.86 21.30 7.34
C PHE A 22 -14.03 22.16 6.36
N SER A 23 -14.61 23.19 5.76
CA SER A 23 -13.89 24.11 4.86
C SER A 23 -12.72 24.82 5.52
N ALA A 24 -12.85 25.22 6.78
CA ALA A 24 -11.77 25.86 7.54
C ALA A 24 -10.64 24.85 7.84
N ILE A 25 -10.99 23.59 8.14
CA ILE A 25 -10.01 22.53 8.35
C ILE A 25 -9.23 22.24 7.05
N VAL A 26 -9.93 22.13 5.91
CA VAL A 26 -9.31 21.95 4.58
C VAL A 26 -8.35 23.09 4.29
N GLN A 27 -8.74 24.33 4.56
CA GLN A 27 -7.91 25.51 4.33
C GLN A 27 -6.67 25.51 5.23
N ALA A 28 -6.82 25.24 6.52
CA ALA A 28 -5.72 25.20 7.48
C ALA A 28 -4.65 24.18 7.09
N LEU A 29 -5.06 23.01 6.61
CA LEU A 29 -4.16 21.94 6.16
C LEU A 29 -3.70 22.12 4.69
N SER A 30 -4.21 23.12 3.98
CA SER A 30 -4.01 23.27 2.51
C SER A 30 -4.32 21.97 1.75
N ALA A 31 -5.34 21.24 2.18
CA ALA A 31 -5.64 19.89 1.69
C ALA A 31 -6.20 19.92 0.28
N GLN A 32 -5.59 19.18 -0.64
CA GLN A 32 -6.08 19.03 -2.02
C GLN A 32 -7.45 18.34 -2.06
N ALA A 33 -8.20 18.56 -3.14
CA ALA A 33 -9.53 17.98 -3.32
C ALA A 33 -9.51 16.43 -3.21
N SER A 34 -8.50 15.79 -3.77
CA SER A 34 -8.28 14.34 -3.70
C SER A 34 -8.14 13.80 -2.26
N HIS A 35 -7.64 14.61 -1.32
CA HIS A 35 -7.41 14.21 0.06
C HIS A 35 -8.55 14.56 1.02
N GLN A 36 -9.59 15.27 0.57
CA GLN A 36 -10.69 15.69 1.44
C GLN A 36 -11.53 14.51 1.96
N ARG A 37 -11.65 13.43 1.16
CA ARG A 37 -12.31 12.20 1.63
C ARG A 37 -11.54 11.56 2.78
N LEU A 38 -10.22 11.45 2.68
CA LEU A 38 -9.35 10.94 3.75
C LEU A 38 -9.46 11.82 5.01
N LEU A 39 -9.47 13.15 4.83
CA LEU A 39 -9.62 14.08 5.95
C LEU A 39 -10.96 13.89 6.67
N ARG A 40 -12.07 13.67 5.94
CA ARG A 40 -13.37 13.35 6.57
C ARG A 40 -13.31 12.03 7.36
N GLN A 41 -12.62 11.02 6.85
CA GLN A 41 -12.40 9.76 7.58
C GLN A 41 -11.58 9.98 8.85
N TRP A 42 -10.57 10.82 8.81
CA TRP A 42 -9.79 11.19 10.00
C TRP A 42 -10.65 11.84 11.08
N LEU A 43 -11.46 12.82 10.70
CA LEU A 43 -12.38 13.48 11.64
C LEU A 43 -13.41 12.49 12.19
N GLN A 44 -13.90 11.56 11.37
CA GLN A 44 -14.79 10.49 11.79
C GLN A 44 -14.11 9.58 12.83
N CYS A 45 -12.88 9.11 12.57
CA CYS A 45 -12.12 8.28 13.51
C CYS A 45 -11.90 8.99 14.87
N LEU A 46 -11.62 10.30 14.84
CA LEU A 46 -11.46 11.07 16.08
C LEU A 46 -12.80 11.27 16.83
N THR A 47 -13.90 11.35 16.08
CA THR A 47 -15.26 11.41 16.66
C THR A 47 -15.65 10.08 17.30
N GLU A 48 -15.38 8.95 16.65
CA GLU A 48 -15.61 7.60 17.17
C GLU A 48 -14.79 7.29 18.44
N ARG A 49 -13.63 7.94 18.56
CA ARG A 49 -12.79 7.88 19.78
C ARG A 49 -13.21 8.88 20.85
N GLU A 50 -14.30 9.61 20.63
CA GLU A 50 -14.82 10.63 21.52
C GLU A 50 -13.85 11.81 21.77
N TRP A 51 -12.82 11.99 20.95
CA TRP A 51 -11.93 13.14 21.02
C TRP A 51 -12.53 14.37 20.36
N LEU A 52 -13.34 14.17 19.33
CA LEU A 52 -14.13 15.22 18.69
C LEU A 52 -15.63 14.96 18.85
N ILE A 53 -16.40 16.04 18.75
CA ILE A 53 -17.86 16.05 18.64
C ILE A 53 -18.21 16.66 17.31
N ARG A 54 -19.05 15.98 16.52
CA ARG A 54 -19.58 16.51 15.27
C ARG A 54 -20.89 17.25 15.53
N GLU A 55 -21.00 18.47 15.01
CA GLU A 55 -22.19 19.32 15.05
C GLU A 55 -22.52 19.78 13.63
N GLY A 56 -23.31 18.97 12.91
CA GLY A 56 -23.59 19.21 11.49
C GLY A 56 -22.33 19.10 10.61
N GLU A 57 -21.94 20.21 9.99
CA GLU A 57 -20.72 20.32 9.16
C GLU A 57 -19.53 20.93 9.93
N SER A 58 -19.60 20.93 11.26
CA SER A 58 -18.55 21.45 12.14
C SER A 58 -18.13 20.40 13.15
N TRP A 59 -16.92 20.52 13.64
CA TRP A 59 -16.35 19.68 14.71
C TRP A 59 -15.75 20.57 15.78
N ARG A 60 -15.86 20.14 17.03
CA ARG A 60 -15.12 20.70 18.18
C ARG A 60 -14.48 19.59 19.00
N CYS A 61 -13.43 19.87 19.73
CA CYS A 61 -12.83 18.88 20.61
C CYS A 61 -13.56 18.79 21.95
N ARG A 62 -13.50 17.61 22.60
CA ARG A 62 -13.92 17.41 24.01
C ARG A 62 -12.86 17.90 24.98
N ILE A 63 -11.60 17.62 24.63
CA ILE A 63 -10.39 18.06 25.30
C ILE A 63 -9.44 18.58 24.23
N PRO A 64 -8.55 19.53 24.52
CA PRO A 64 -7.54 19.97 23.57
C PRO A 64 -6.77 18.80 22.98
N LEU A 65 -6.59 18.76 21.65
CA LEU A 65 -5.86 17.66 21.00
C LEU A 65 -4.38 17.58 21.44
N SER A 66 -3.83 18.67 22.02
CA SER A 66 -2.51 18.70 22.64
C SER A 66 -2.41 17.87 23.92
N GLU A 67 -3.55 17.60 24.58
CA GLU A 67 -3.61 16.80 25.82
C GLU A 67 -3.76 15.30 25.56
N ILE A 68 -3.94 14.90 24.28
CA ILE A 68 -3.99 13.50 23.93
C ILE A 68 -2.60 12.89 24.08
N PRO A 69 -2.45 11.85 24.92
CA PRO A 69 -1.15 11.22 25.16
C PRO A 69 -0.48 10.79 23.86
N GLU A 70 0.83 10.99 23.76
CA GLU A 70 1.60 10.42 22.67
C GLU A 70 1.51 8.89 22.69
N PRO A 71 1.62 8.23 21.52
CA PRO A 71 1.64 6.77 21.48
C PRO A 71 2.74 6.28 22.43
N GLN A 72 2.39 5.38 23.35
CA GLN A 72 3.43 4.59 23.98
C GLN A 72 4.22 3.93 22.85
N GLU A 73 5.54 4.12 22.86
CA GLU A 73 6.42 3.49 21.89
C GLU A 73 6.10 2.00 21.85
N ALA A 74 5.45 1.58 20.78
CA ALA A 74 5.33 0.16 20.50
C ALA A 74 6.76 -0.33 20.26
N CYS A 75 7.32 -1.05 21.22
CA CYS A 75 8.65 -1.63 21.06
C CYS A 75 8.57 -2.69 19.92
N PRO A 76 9.03 -2.39 18.71
CA PRO A 76 8.90 -3.31 17.59
C PRO A 76 9.84 -4.49 17.83
N GLN A 77 9.26 -5.69 17.99
CA GLN A 77 10.00 -6.91 18.31
C GLN A 77 10.62 -7.60 17.07
N SER A 78 10.36 -7.10 15.87
CA SER A 78 10.81 -7.70 14.63
C SER A 78 11.26 -6.64 13.61
N GLN A 79 12.10 -7.02 12.66
CA GLN A 79 12.58 -6.11 11.61
C GLN A 79 11.44 -5.52 10.76
N TRP A 80 10.41 -6.32 10.43
CA TRP A 80 9.28 -5.85 9.66
C TRP A 80 8.44 -4.82 10.43
N SER A 81 8.23 -5.00 11.74
CA SER A 81 7.51 -4.04 12.57
C SER A 81 8.30 -2.75 12.78
N GLN A 82 9.63 -2.80 12.82
CA GLN A 82 10.49 -1.62 12.86
C GLN A 82 10.38 -0.80 11.57
N ALA A 83 10.47 -1.46 10.41
CA ALA A 83 10.32 -0.79 9.12
C ALA A 83 8.95 -0.11 8.98
N LEU A 84 7.88 -0.78 9.43
CA LEU A 84 6.53 -0.23 9.44
C LEU A 84 6.42 0.96 10.39
N ALA A 85 6.97 0.88 11.61
CA ALA A 85 6.96 1.97 12.58
C ALA A 85 7.67 3.22 12.01
N GLN A 86 8.88 3.07 11.47
CA GLN A 86 9.63 4.14 10.82
C GLN A 86 8.88 4.78 9.65
N TYR A 87 8.19 3.95 8.84
CA TYR A 87 7.35 4.45 7.76
C TYR A 87 6.18 5.29 8.28
N LEU A 88 5.48 4.82 9.31
CA LEU A 88 4.36 5.55 9.93
C LEU A 88 4.84 6.87 10.55
N GLU A 89 5.96 6.89 11.25
CA GLU A 89 6.57 8.11 11.79
C GLU A 89 6.91 9.10 10.68
N THR A 90 7.50 8.61 9.59
CA THR A 90 7.81 9.44 8.41
C THR A 90 6.55 10.02 7.77
N CYS A 91 5.49 9.23 7.64
CA CYS A 91 4.20 9.71 7.14
C CYS A 91 3.62 10.79 8.04
N ILE A 92 3.63 10.60 9.37
CA ILE A 92 3.13 11.57 10.35
C ILE A 92 3.92 12.87 10.26
N ALA A 93 5.24 12.80 10.17
CA ALA A 93 6.10 13.97 10.03
C ALA A 93 5.86 14.75 8.71
N ARG A 94 5.38 14.06 7.68
CA ARG A 94 5.14 14.61 6.34
C ARG A 94 3.67 14.85 6.00
N HIS A 95 2.74 14.75 6.96
CA HIS A 95 1.31 14.94 6.70
C HIS A 95 1.02 16.25 5.95
N ASP A 96 1.68 17.36 6.31
CA ASP A 96 1.48 18.67 5.66
C ASP A 96 1.89 18.66 4.18
N ALA A 97 2.98 17.98 3.87
CA ALA A 97 3.46 17.83 2.49
C ALA A 97 2.55 16.89 1.68
N LEU A 98 2.08 15.80 2.31
CA LEU A 98 1.14 14.84 1.69
C LEU A 98 -0.21 15.51 1.41
N PHE A 99 -0.82 16.22 2.37
CA PHE A 99 -2.12 16.87 2.17
C PHE A 99 -2.06 17.98 1.13
N SER A 100 -0.98 18.76 1.09
CA SER A 100 -0.78 19.82 0.11
C SER A 100 -0.32 19.32 -1.27
N GLY A 101 -0.05 18.00 -1.42
CA GLY A 101 0.45 17.41 -2.66
C GLY A 101 1.92 17.73 -2.99
N ARG A 102 2.67 18.28 -2.03
CA ARG A 102 4.12 18.53 -2.20
C ARG A 102 4.98 17.27 -2.07
N CYS A 103 4.40 16.19 -1.55
CA CYS A 103 5.00 14.87 -1.46
C CYS A 103 4.00 13.84 -1.95
N SER A 104 4.42 12.92 -2.82
CA SER A 104 3.60 11.81 -3.24
C SER A 104 3.58 10.69 -2.18
N PRO A 105 2.44 10.08 -1.85
CA PRO A 105 2.41 8.88 -1.02
C PRO A 105 3.28 7.74 -1.57
N LEU A 106 3.36 7.63 -2.90
CA LEU A 106 4.15 6.60 -3.57
C LEU A 106 5.64 6.77 -3.35
N GLU A 107 6.16 8.02 -3.25
CA GLU A 107 7.56 8.30 -2.92
C GLU A 107 7.94 7.79 -1.53
N LEU A 108 7.00 7.79 -0.59
CA LEU A 108 7.24 7.27 0.75
C LEU A 108 7.11 5.74 0.82
N LEU A 109 6.18 5.18 0.07
CA LEU A 109 5.92 3.75 0.06
C LEU A 109 6.97 2.98 -0.75
N PHE A 110 7.34 3.51 -1.92
CA PHE A 110 8.29 2.91 -2.86
C PHE A 110 9.61 3.68 -2.87
N ASN A 111 10.24 3.79 -1.71
CA ASN A 111 11.59 4.36 -1.62
C ASN A 111 12.62 3.43 -2.27
N GLU A 112 13.80 3.96 -2.62
CA GLU A 112 14.88 3.23 -3.29
C GLU A 112 15.30 1.92 -2.59
N GLN A 113 15.02 1.79 -1.31
CA GLN A 113 15.38 0.62 -0.50
C GLN A 113 14.23 -0.38 -0.34
N HIS A 114 13.01 -0.09 -0.81
CA HIS A 114 11.79 -0.92 -0.71
C HIS A 114 11.50 -1.50 0.69
N ARG A 115 12.10 -0.93 1.73
CA ARG A 115 12.08 -1.52 3.09
C ARG A 115 10.68 -1.75 3.65
N VAL A 116 9.78 -0.79 3.45
CA VAL A 116 8.43 -0.92 3.98
C VAL A 116 7.58 -1.89 3.16
N THR A 117 7.74 -1.91 1.83
CA THR A 117 7.03 -2.84 0.95
C THR A 117 7.50 -4.27 1.16
N ASP A 118 8.81 -4.49 1.29
CA ASP A 118 9.37 -5.77 1.67
C ASP A 118 8.87 -6.22 3.05
N ALA A 119 8.87 -5.31 4.03
CA ALA A 119 8.37 -5.60 5.37
C ALA A 119 6.89 -6.02 5.36
N LEU A 120 6.05 -5.38 4.54
CA LEU A 120 4.62 -5.67 4.43
C LEU A 120 4.33 -6.94 3.64
N TYR A 121 4.96 -7.12 2.48
CA TYR A 121 4.58 -8.13 1.50
C TYR A 121 5.46 -9.39 1.55
N ARG A 122 6.68 -9.30 2.09
CA ARG A 122 7.59 -10.44 2.19
C ARG A 122 7.83 -10.89 3.64
N ASP A 123 8.18 -9.94 4.54
CA ASP A 123 8.72 -10.26 5.86
C ASP A 123 7.64 -10.36 6.94
N ASN A 124 6.47 -9.78 6.71
CA ASN A 124 5.31 -9.94 7.58
C ASN A 124 4.91 -11.43 7.62
N PRO A 125 4.77 -12.05 8.81
CA PRO A 125 4.48 -13.46 8.94
C PRO A 125 3.24 -13.94 8.20
N ALA A 126 2.17 -13.12 8.16
CA ALA A 126 0.96 -13.46 7.42
C ALA A 126 1.20 -13.47 5.92
N SER A 127 1.85 -12.43 5.38
CA SER A 127 2.21 -12.34 3.95
C SER A 127 3.17 -13.48 3.56
N ALA A 128 4.19 -13.73 4.37
CA ALA A 128 5.13 -14.83 4.14
C ALA A 128 4.44 -16.21 4.14
N CYS A 129 3.43 -16.40 4.99
CA CYS A 129 2.64 -17.62 5.02
C CYS A 129 1.80 -17.75 3.74
N LEU A 130 1.08 -16.70 3.35
CA LEU A 130 0.26 -16.70 2.12
C LEU A 130 1.12 -16.91 0.88
N ASN A 131 2.28 -16.25 0.76
CA ASN A 131 3.21 -16.43 -0.35
C ASN A 131 3.69 -17.88 -0.46
N ARG A 132 3.95 -18.56 0.68
CA ARG A 132 4.30 -19.99 0.69
C ARG A 132 3.15 -20.88 0.24
N TYR A 133 1.92 -20.61 0.68
CA TYR A 133 0.75 -21.37 0.22
C TYR A 133 0.51 -21.17 -1.28
N THR A 134 0.63 -19.95 -1.79
CA THR A 134 0.54 -19.67 -3.23
C THR A 134 1.58 -20.49 -4.00
N ALA A 135 2.81 -20.54 -3.52
CA ALA A 135 3.88 -21.32 -4.13
C ALA A 135 3.58 -22.83 -4.13
N GLN A 136 3.03 -23.39 -3.03
CA GLN A 136 2.64 -24.78 -2.95
C GLN A 136 1.51 -25.12 -3.92
N ILE A 137 0.49 -24.25 -4.01
CA ILE A 137 -0.63 -24.42 -4.95
C ILE A 137 -0.10 -24.38 -6.38
N ALA A 138 0.74 -23.41 -6.73
CA ALA A 138 1.35 -23.32 -8.06
C ALA A 138 2.13 -24.59 -8.44
N ALA A 139 2.89 -25.17 -7.50
CA ALA A 139 3.59 -26.43 -7.72
C ALA A 139 2.64 -27.63 -7.93
N LEU A 140 1.51 -27.65 -7.20
CA LEU A 140 0.50 -28.71 -7.34
C LEU A 140 -0.30 -28.61 -8.65
N CYS A 141 -0.51 -27.41 -9.18
CA CYS A 141 -1.23 -27.20 -10.44
C CYS A 141 -0.47 -27.73 -11.66
N SER A 142 0.84 -28.01 -11.54
CA SER A 142 1.71 -28.44 -12.67
C SER A 142 1.58 -27.53 -13.89
N ALA A 143 1.38 -26.23 -13.68
CA ALA A 143 1.18 -25.24 -14.72
C ALA A 143 2.47 -25.07 -15.54
N GLU A 144 2.36 -25.05 -16.88
CA GLU A 144 3.48 -24.79 -17.78
C GLU A 144 3.64 -23.30 -18.08
N ARG A 145 2.54 -22.55 -18.02
CA ARG A 145 2.51 -21.10 -18.31
C ARG A 145 1.83 -20.36 -17.17
N ILE A 146 2.61 -19.61 -16.44
CA ILE A 146 2.14 -18.84 -15.26
C ILE A 146 2.20 -17.36 -15.59
N LEU A 147 1.08 -16.66 -15.38
CA LEU A 147 1.00 -15.21 -15.38
C LEU A 147 0.93 -14.70 -13.94
N GLU A 148 1.82 -13.83 -13.54
CA GLU A 148 1.69 -13.07 -12.29
C GLU A 148 1.31 -11.62 -12.60
N VAL A 149 0.18 -11.18 -12.06
CA VAL A 149 -0.37 -9.83 -12.21
C VAL A 149 -0.04 -9.01 -10.97
N GLY A 150 0.55 -7.82 -11.16
CA GLY A 150 0.93 -6.94 -10.07
C GLY A 150 2.00 -7.56 -9.17
N ALA A 151 3.06 -8.11 -9.76
CA ALA A 151 4.09 -8.86 -9.06
C ALA A 151 4.93 -8.01 -8.09
N GLY A 152 4.95 -6.67 -8.24
CA GLY A 152 5.55 -5.71 -7.32
C GLY A 152 7.01 -6.01 -6.98
N THR A 153 7.30 -6.11 -5.69
CA THR A 153 8.66 -6.43 -5.19
C THR A 153 9.06 -7.90 -5.34
N ALA A 154 8.30 -8.69 -6.09
CA ALA A 154 8.53 -10.12 -6.28
C ALA A 154 8.47 -10.96 -4.98
N ALA A 155 7.64 -10.54 -4.04
CA ALA A 155 7.46 -11.24 -2.76
C ALA A 155 6.81 -12.62 -2.93
N THR A 156 5.91 -12.76 -3.93
CA THR A 156 5.26 -14.02 -4.30
C THR A 156 6.05 -14.77 -5.37
N THR A 157 6.61 -14.05 -6.35
CA THR A 157 7.41 -14.61 -7.45
C THR A 157 8.51 -15.54 -6.95
N ALA A 158 9.33 -15.06 -6.00
CA ALA A 158 10.50 -15.82 -5.54
C ALA A 158 10.16 -17.21 -4.93
N PRO A 159 9.18 -17.33 -4.02
CA PRO A 159 8.77 -18.64 -3.51
C PRO A 159 8.09 -19.51 -4.60
N VAL A 160 7.35 -18.94 -5.55
CA VAL A 160 6.74 -19.70 -6.65
C VAL A 160 7.82 -20.29 -7.55
N LEU A 161 8.76 -19.47 -8.04
CA LEU A 161 9.89 -19.93 -8.86
C LEU A 161 10.69 -21.04 -8.16
N LYS A 162 10.92 -20.88 -6.85
CA LYS A 162 11.60 -21.91 -6.05
C LYS A 162 10.83 -23.22 -5.99
N ALA A 163 9.50 -23.16 -5.80
CA ALA A 163 8.65 -24.33 -5.66
C ALA A 163 8.45 -25.10 -6.97
N THR A 164 8.53 -24.39 -8.10
CA THR A 164 8.27 -24.93 -9.44
C THR A 164 9.55 -25.16 -10.28
N ARG A 165 10.73 -25.04 -9.68
CA ARG A 165 12.05 -25.09 -10.35
C ARG A 165 12.30 -26.33 -11.18
N ASN A 166 11.68 -27.46 -10.85
CA ASN A 166 11.85 -28.75 -11.53
C ASN A 166 10.85 -29.00 -12.67
N THR A 167 9.99 -28.03 -12.96
CA THR A 167 9.01 -28.11 -14.04
C THR A 167 9.47 -27.29 -15.24
N ARG A 168 9.12 -27.73 -16.46
CA ARG A 168 9.28 -26.91 -17.68
C ARG A 168 8.17 -25.87 -17.68
N GLN A 169 8.46 -24.71 -17.08
CA GLN A 169 7.47 -23.63 -17.05
C GLN A 169 8.01 -22.35 -17.62
N SER A 170 7.14 -21.55 -18.20
CA SER A 170 7.35 -20.15 -18.45
C SER A 170 6.63 -19.31 -17.41
N TYR A 171 7.29 -18.30 -16.87
CA TYR A 171 6.75 -17.40 -15.88
C TYR A 171 6.71 -15.97 -16.45
N HIS A 172 5.53 -15.40 -16.52
CA HIS A 172 5.35 -14.05 -17.01
C HIS A 172 5.10 -13.12 -15.83
N PHE A 173 6.15 -12.40 -15.46
CA PHE A 173 6.13 -11.38 -14.41
C PHE A 173 5.57 -10.09 -14.98
N THR A 174 4.43 -9.60 -14.46
CA THR A 174 3.83 -8.36 -14.93
C THR A 174 3.52 -7.40 -13.81
N ASP A 175 3.70 -6.11 -14.10
CA ASP A 175 3.37 -5.02 -13.19
C ASP A 175 3.12 -3.74 -13.99
N VAL A 176 2.42 -2.77 -13.42
CA VAL A 176 2.22 -1.44 -14.02
C VAL A 176 3.49 -0.58 -13.93
N SER A 177 4.40 -0.90 -13.01
CA SER A 177 5.63 -0.16 -12.75
C SER A 177 6.83 -0.73 -13.51
N ALA A 178 7.40 0.07 -14.42
CA ALA A 178 8.65 -0.28 -15.10
C ALA A 178 9.83 -0.48 -14.12
N GLN A 179 9.81 0.21 -12.96
CA GLN A 179 10.83 0.06 -11.93
C GLN A 179 10.83 -1.35 -11.36
N PHE A 180 9.66 -1.91 -10.99
CA PHE A 180 9.56 -3.27 -10.49
C PHE A 180 10.01 -4.31 -11.52
N LEU A 181 9.73 -4.08 -12.80
CA LEU A 181 10.23 -4.95 -13.87
C LEU A 181 11.76 -4.94 -13.96
N ASN A 182 12.39 -3.76 -13.80
CA ASN A 182 13.85 -3.64 -13.84
C ASN A 182 14.49 -4.31 -12.61
N ASP A 183 13.94 -4.10 -11.43
CA ASP A 183 14.41 -4.73 -10.19
C ASP A 183 14.27 -6.25 -10.25
N ALA A 184 13.16 -6.75 -10.80
CA ALA A 184 12.92 -8.18 -10.99
C ALA A 184 13.89 -8.78 -12.03
N ARG A 185 14.17 -8.09 -13.14
CA ARG A 185 15.18 -8.54 -14.13
C ARG A 185 16.58 -8.66 -13.51
N ALA A 186 16.95 -7.69 -12.68
CA ALA A 186 18.22 -7.74 -11.96
C ALA A 186 18.27 -8.89 -10.96
N ARG A 187 17.17 -9.12 -10.24
CA ARG A 187 17.06 -10.15 -9.20
C ARG A 187 17.03 -11.57 -9.76
N PHE A 188 16.36 -11.79 -10.90
CA PHE A 188 16.13 -13.10 -11.49
C PHE A 188 16.89 -13.27 -12.82
N HIS A 189 18.04 -12.62 -12.96
CA HIS A 189 18.85 -12.64 -14.18
C HIS A 189 19.26 -14.07 -14.64
N ASP A 190 19.37 -15.00 -13.69
CA ASP A 190 19.72 -16.41 -13.94
C ASP A 190 18.49 -17.30 -14.25
N GLU A 191 17.26 -16.78 -14.10
CA GLU A 191 16.02 -17.53 -14.32
C GLU A 191 15.49 -17.29 -15.75
N SER A 192 16.05 -18.03 -16.72
CA SER A 192 15.77 -17.85 -18.15
C SER A 192 14.31 -18.09 -18.56
N GLN A 193 13.52 -18.77 -17.71
CA GLN A 193 12.09 -19.01 -17.89
C GLN A 193 11.21 -17.80 -17.56
N VAL A 194 11.77 -16.73 -16.95
CA VAL A 194 11.01 -15.55 -16.56
C VAL A 194 11.02 -14.51 -17.66
N SER A 195 9.85 -14.11 -18.11
CA SER A 195 9.62 -12.98 -19.01
C SER A 195 8.95 -11.82 -18.28
N TYR A 196 9.07 -10.59 -18.78
CA TYR A 196 8.63 -9.38 -18.07
C TYR A 196 7.88 -8.46 -19.02
N ALA A 197 6.68 -8.02 -18.63
CA ALA A 197 5.90 -7.04 -19.38
C ALA A 197 5.19 -6.04 -18.47
N LEU A 198 4.97 -4.84 -18.98
CA LEU A 198 4.06 -3.89 -18.38
C LEU A 198 2.63 -4.40 -18.57
N PHE A 199 1.86 -4.40 -17.49
CA PHE A 199 0.46 -4.76 -17.51
C PHE A 199 -0.33 -3.94 -16.49
N ASP A 200 -1.36 -3.23 -16.99
CA ASP A 200 -2.31 -2.48 -16.18
C ASP A 200 -3.66 -3.21 -16.20
N ILE A 201 -4.09 -3.70 -15.03
CA ILE A 201 -5.38 -4.40 -14.88
C ILE A 201 -6.60 -3.56 -15.26
N ASN A 202 -6.45 -2.23 -15.39
CA ASN A 202 -7.50 -1.32 -15.83
C ASN A 202 -7.55 -1.12 -17.35
N GLN A 203 -6.63 -1.75 -18.10
CA GLN A 203 -6.59 -1.69 -19.55
C GLN A 203 -7.04 -3.02 -20.15
N PRO A 204 -7.66 -3.01 -21.34
CA PRO A 204 -7.94 -4.24 -22.06
C PRO A 204 -6.68 -5.07 -22.29
N LEU A 205 -6.77 -6.37 -22.12
CA LEU A 205 -5.69 -7.29 -22.46
C LEU A 205 -5.36 -7.19 -23.95
N ASP A 206 -4.13 -6.85 -24.27
CA ASP A 206 -3.60 -7.01 -25.62
C ASP A 206 -3.13 -8.46 -25.82
N PHE A 207 -4.01 -9.27 -26.37
CA PHE A 207 -3.73 -10.68 -26.63
C PHE A 207 -2.63 -10.88 -27.69
N THR A 208 -2.24 -9.85 -28.44
CA THR A 208 -1.16 -9.97 -29.44
C THR A 208 0.23 -10.05 -28.79
N ALA A 209 0.37 -9.54 -27.58
CA ALA A 209 1.60 -9.60 -26.78
C ALA A 209 1.68 -10.86 -25.87
N HIS A 210 0.61 -11.69 -25.85
CA HIS A 210 0.52 -12.86 -25.02
C HIS A 210 0.61 -14.16 -25.84
N PRO A 211 1.07 -15.28 -25.25
CA PRO A 211 1.16 -16.53 -25.97
C PRO A 211 -0.21 -16.98 -26.51
N GLU A 212 -0.27 -17.39 -27.77
CA GLU A 212 -1.50 -17.87 -28.43
C GLU A 212 -2.23 -18.97 -27.64
N ALA A 213 -1.48 -19.74 -26.86
CA ALA A 213 -2.01 -20.85 -26.07
C ALA A 213 -2.57 -20.45 -24.70
N GLY A 214 -2.51 -19.15 -24.33
CA GLY A 214 -2.98 -18.66 -23.04
C GLY A 214 -2.11 -19.05 -21.83
N TYR A 215 -2.62 -18.86 -20.64
CA TYR A 215 -1.97 -19.22 -19.36
C TYR A 215 -2.74 -20.35 -18.68
N ASP A 216 -1.99 -21.25 -18.03
CA ASP A 216 -2.56 -22.38 -17.26
C ASP A 216 -2.85 -21.97 -15.82
N LEU A 217 -2.13 -20.96 -15.33
CA LEU A 217 -2.30 -20.42 -13.97
C LEU A 217 -2.11 -18.89 -13.99
N ILE A 218 -3.03 -18.19 -13.35
CA ILE A 218 -2.91 -16.76 -13.08
C ILE A 218 -2.72 -16.58 -11.57
N VAL A 219 -1.66 -15.87 -11.20
CA VAL A 219 -1.35 -15.48 -9.83
C VAL A 219 -1.59 -13.99 -9.67
N ALA A 220 -2.48 -13.60 -8.76
CA ALA A 220 -2.83 -12.21 -8.48
C ALA A 220 -2.89 -12.03 -6.97
N VAL A 221 -1.81 -11.57 -6.36
CA VAL A 221 -1.70 -11.43 -4.91
C VAL A 221 -1.68 -9.96 -4.53
N ASN A 222 -2.69 -9.55 -3.76
CA ASN A 222 -2.82 -8.19 -3.25
C ASN A 222 -2.82 -7.10 -4.34
N VAL A 223 -3.48 -7.36 -5.47
CA VAL A 223 -3.53 -6.44 -6.63
C VAL A 223 -4.96 -6.19 -7.14
N LEU A 224 -5.86 -7.17 -7.09
CA LEU A 224 -7.20 -7.04 -7.70
C LEU A 224 -8.05 -5.92 -7.09
N HIS A 225 -7.79 -5.54 -5.84
CA HIS A 225 -8.48 -4.42 -5.17
C HIS A 225 -8.07 -3.04 -5.72
N ASP A 226 -7.00 -2.94 -6.50
CA ASP A 226 -6.56 -1.72 -7.18
C ASP A 226 -7.27 -1.50 -8.53
N ALA A 227 -8.06 -2.49 -8.95
CA ALA A 227 -8.86 -2.37 -10.15
C ALA A 227 -9.97 -1.33 -9.99
N SER A 228 -10.15 -0.47 -11.01
CA SER A 228 -11.20 0.55 -11.04
C SER A 228 -12.60 -0.09 -11.08
N HIS A 229 -12.73 -1.26 -11.72
CA HIS A 229 -13.97 -2.01 -11.88
C HIS A 229 -13.71 -3.51 -11.79
N VAL A 230 -13.64 -4.04 -10.57
CA VAL A 230 -13.30 -5.46 -10.28
C VAL A 230 -14.14 -6.48 -11.07
N VAL A 231 -15.38 -6.14 -11.44
CA VAL A 231 -16.29 -7.04 -12.20
C VAL A 231 -15.94 -7.07 -13.70
N GLN A 232 -15.19 -6.08 -14.18
CA GLN A 232 -14.83 -5.95 -15.60
C GLN A 232 -13.36 -6.29 -15.86
N THR A 233 -12.60 -6.44 -14.78
CA THR A 233 -11.21 -6.88 -14.82
C THR A 233 -11.13 -8.39 -14.74
#